data_cd6c85da399c54d58077504c12ab07d9
#
_entry.id   cd6c85da399c54d58077504c12ab07d9
#
_cell.length_a   1.000
_cell.length_b   1.000
_cell.length_c   1.000
_cell.angle_alpha   90.00
_cell.angle_beta   90.00
_cell.angle_gamma   90.00
#
_symmetry.space_group_name_H-M   'P 1'
#
loop_
_entity.id
_entity.type
_entity.pdbx_description
1 polymer ?
#
loop_
_entity_poly.entity_id
_entity_poly.type
_entity_poly.pdbx_seq_one_letter_code
_entity_poly.pdbx_strand_id
1 'polypeptide(L)'
;MREHALIESAVSSNRIEGVTVEQSRVKAVVLGKSLLRDRDEEEVRGYRDALKLMHEQSSRLTISEKTVLRLHRLSRANIGDAGEYKQNDSDIIEKLPDGRVRLRFKTVTARKTPVAMQRLIDTWHDALDEHVVHPLIAMAAMNLDFLCIHPFRDGNWSRVAVSVVVAVLSPRLRGRAIHQP
;
A
#
# COMPACT_ATOMS: atom_id res chain seq x y z
N MET A 1 -3.23 -20.32 12.55
CA MET A 1 -4.01 -19.56 11.55
C MET A 1 -3.41 -18.19 11.21
N ARG A 2 -3.07 -17.34 12.19
CA ARG A 2 -2.50 -16.00 11.89
C ARG A 2 -1.20 -16.00 11.09
N GLU A 3 -0.28 -16.91 11.41
CA GLU A 3 1.03 -17.02 10.76
C GLU A 3 0.91 -17.44 9.29
N HIS A 4 0.06 -18.41 8.99
CA HIS A 4 -0.19 -18.88 7.63
C HIS A 4 -0.82 -17.79 6.77
N ALA A 5 -1.82 -17.07 7.29
CA ALA A 5 -2.44 -15.96 6.59
C ALA A 5 -1.45 -14.82 6.30
N LEU A 6 -0.53 -14.53 7.22
CA LEU A 6 0.51 -13.54 7.03
C LEU A 6 1.47 -13.94 5.90
N ILE A 7 1.88 -15.21 5.87
CA ILE A 7 2.74 -15.76 4.81
C ILE A 7 2.04 -15.66 3.46
N GLU A 8 0.81 -16.15 3.37
CA GLU A 8 0.04 -16.11 2.11
C GLU A 8 -0.19 -14.69 1.62
N SER A 9 -0.60 -13.77 2.50
CA SER A 9 -0.81 -12.37 2.13
C SER A 9 0.49 -11.72 1.64
N ALA A 10 1.60 -11.97 2.33
CA ALA A 10 2.89 -11.41 1.93
C ALA A 10 3.35 -11.94 0.57
N VAL A 11 3.23 -13.23 0.33
CA VAL A 11 3.66 -13.85 -0.93
C VAL A 11 2.75 -13.48 -2.09
N SER A 12 1.42 -13.58 -1.91
CA SER A 12 0.45 -13.32 -2.98
C SER A 12 0.50 -11.88 -3.45
N SER A 13 0.57 -10.91 -2.52
CA SER A 13 0.65 -9.50 -2.86
C SER A 13 1.96 -9.15 -3.59
N ASN A 14 3.07 -9.72 -3.15
CA ASN A 14 4.37 -9.50 -3.78
C ASN A 14 4.45 -10.11 -5.18
N ARG A 15 3.83 -11.28 -5.38
CA ARG A 15 3.77 -11.97 -6.68
C ARG A 15 3.03 -11.16 -7.76
N ILE A 16 1.99 -10.42 -7.39
CA ILE A 16 1.26 -9.53 -8.31
C ILE A 16 2.19 -8.46 -8.90
N GLU A 17 3.19 -8.02 -8.15
CA GLU A 17 4.19 -7.03 -8.59
C GLU A 17 5.45 -7.65 -9.20
N GLY A 18 5.42 -8.97 -9.48
CA GLY A 18 6.55 -9.69 -10.09
C GLY A 18 7.66 -10.04 -9.11
N VAL A 19 7.51 -9.77 -7.81
CA VAL A 19 8.47 -10.15 -6.78
C VAL A 19 8.26 -11.61 -6.40
N THR A 20 9.30 -12.41 -6.50
CA THR A 20 9.24 -13.86 -6.27
C THR A 20 10.31 -14.32 -5.29
N VAL A 21 9.92 -15.17 -4.36
CA VAL A 21 10.83 -15.81 -3.41
C VAL A 21 10.77 -17.32 -3.61
N GLU A 22 11.91 -17.98 -3.54
CA GLU A 22 12.00 -19.42 -3.61
C GLU A 22 11.09 -20.09 -2.56
N GLN A 23 10.26 -21.04 -3.00
CA GLN A 23 9.22 -21.66 -2.16
C GLN A 23 9.77 -22.24 -0.85
N SER A 24 10.96 -22.84 -0.89
CA SER A 24 11.65 -23.39 0.27
C SER A 24 12.03 -22.34 1.32
N ARG A 25 12.20 -21.10 0.90
CA ARG A 25 12.66 -19.99 1.75
C ARG A 25 11.54 -19.08 2.25
N VAL A 26 10.38 -19.09 1.59
CA VAL A 26 9.25 -18.21 1.90
C VAL A 26 8.98 -18.13 3.39
N LYS A 27 8.81 -19.29 4.05
CA LYS A 27 8.51 -19.35 5.48
C LYS A 27 9.61 -18.70 6.33
N ALA A 28 10.87 -18.97 6.04
CA ALA A 28 12.00 -18.43 6.79
C ALA A 28 12.15 -16.91 6.57
N VAL A 29 11.94 -16.43 5.33
CA VAL A 29 11.95 -15.01 4.98
C VAL A 29 10.83 -14.27 5.69
N VAL A 30 9.59 -14.72 5.57
CA VAL A 30 8.42 -14.06 6.17
C VAL A 30 8.46 -14.09 7.69
N LEU A 31 8.93 -15.17 8.31
CA LEU A 31 9.04 -15.27 9.77
C LEU A 31 10.27 -14.56 10.35
N GLY A 32 11.14 -14.01 9.51
CA GLY A 32 12.34 -13.31 9.97
C GLY A 32 13.44 -14.22 10.49
N LYS A 33 13.42 -15.50 10.14
CA LYS A 33 14.34 -16.53 10.63
C LYS A 33 15.55 -16.79 9.73
N SER A 34 15.71 -15.99 8.66
CA SER A 34 16.81 -16.14 7.70
C SER A 34 17.47 -14.83 7.39
N LEU A 35 18.77 -14.90 7.00
CA LEU A 35 19.43 -13.81 6.32
C LEU A 35 18.82 -13.67 4.93
N LEU A 36 18.58 -12.43 4.51
CA LEU A 36 18.02 -12.10 3.20
C LEU A 36 19.13 -12.22 2.14
N ARG A 37 18.78 -12.79 0.98
CA ARG A 37 19.74 -13.06 -0.11
C ARG A 37 19.71 -12.01 -1.20
N ASP A 38 18.54 -11.44 -1.44
CA ASP A 38 18.29 -10.55 -2.55
C ASP A 38 17.19 -9.53 -2.23
N ARG A 39 16.95 -8.64 -3.18
CA ARG A 39 15.96 -7.57 -3.08
C ARG A 39 14.53 -8.11 -2.94
N ASP A 40 14.22 -9.19 -3.61
CA ASP A 40 12.88 -9.78 -3.58
C ASP A 40 12.55 -10.29 -2.16
N GLU A 41 13.50 -10.94 -1.50
CA GLU A 41 13.35 -11.37 -0.11
C GLU A 41 13.24 -10.18 0.85
N GLU A 42 13.97 -9.09 0.60
CA GLU A 42 13.88 -7.85 1.37
C GLU A 42 12.51 -7.20 1.24
N GLU A 43 11.97 -7.12 0.02
CA GLU A 43 10.63 -6.57 -0.24
C GLU A 43 9.53 -7.41 0.40
N VAL A 44 9.58 -8.73 0.30
CA VAL A 44 8.61 -9.63 0.96
C VAL A 44 8.65 -9.45 2.48
N ARG A 45 9.84 -9.32 3.06
CA ARG A 45 9.99 -9.07 4.49
C ARG A 45 9.49 -7.69 4.88
N GLY A 46 9.82 -6.65 4.12
CA GLY A 46 9.36 -5.29 4.35
C GLY A 46 7.83 -5.20 4.32
N TYR A 47 7.21 -5.84 3.34
CA TYR A 47 5.76 -5.91 3.25
C TYR A 47 5.12 -6.62 4.46
N ARG A 48 5.71 -7.74 4.92
CA ARG A 48 5.29 -8.41 6.15
C ARG A 48 5.36 -7.48 7.36
N ASP A 49 6.43 -6.67 7.47
CA ASP A 49 6.60 -5.73 8.58
C ASP A 49 5.55 -4.61 8.53
N ALA A 50 5.22 -4.13 7.34
CA ALA A 50 4.12 -3.19 7.15
C ALA A 50 2.76 -3.79 7.56
N LEU A 51 2.46 -5.03 7.14
CA LEU A 51 1.25 -5.75 7.56
C LEU A 51 1.19 -5.94 9.07
N LYS A 52 2.30 -6.33 9.69
CA LYS A 52 2.39 -6.53 11.14
C LYS A 52 2.09 -5.22 11.88
N LEU A 53 2.73 -4.12 11.46
CA LEU A 53 2.46 -2.79 12.03
C LEU A 53 0.98 -2.43 11.94
N MET A 54 0.35 -2.64 10.79
CA MET A 54 -1.06 -2.35 10.58
C MET A 54 -1.96 -3.18 11.49
N HIS A 55 -1.68 -4.47 11.64
CA HIS A 55 -2.48 -5.36 12.50
C HIS A 55 -2.31 -5.06 13.99
N GLU A 56 -1.10 -4.76 14.43
CA GLU A 56 -0.80 -4.48 15.83
C GLU A 56 -1.30 -3.09 16.29
N GLN A 57 -1.31 -2.13 15.38
CA GLN A 57 -1.66 -0.74 15.69
C GLN A 57 -2.98 -0.28 15.03
N SER A 58 -3.79 -1.19 14.52
CA SER A 58 -5.01 -0.88 13.73
C SER A 58 -5.96 0.11 14.42
N SER A 59 -6.08 0.07 15.74
CA SER A 59 -6.93 0.98 16.52
C SER A 59 -6.33 2.38 16.72
N ARG A 60 -5.02 2.56 16.48
CA ARG A 60 -4.28 3.81 16.69
C ARG A 60 -3.77 4.42 15.39
N LEU A 61 -3.77 3.65 14.30
CA LEU A 61 -3.35 4.16 13.01
C LEU A 61 -4.44 5.04 12.42
N THR A 62 -4.08 6.28 12.13
CA THR A 62 -4.87 7.19 11.30
C THR A 62 -4.24 7.29 9.92
N ILE A 63 -5.06 7.49 8.90
CA ILE A 63 -4.56 7.82 7.57
C ILE A 63 -4.01 9.25 7.63
N SER A 64 -2.72 9.36 7.45
CA SER A 64 -1.97 10.62 7.42
C SER A 64 -0.77 10.46 6.48
N GLU A 65 -0.23 11.56 6.01
CA GLU A 65 0.98 11.56 5.19
C GLU A 65 2.10 10.75 5.86
N LYS A 66 2.35 11.02 7.13
CA LYS A 66 3.36 10.31 7.94
C LYS A 66 3.13 8.78 7.94
N THR A 67 1.87 8.36 8.06
CA THR A 67 1.52 6.93 8.05
C THR A 67 1.77 6.31 6.67
N VAL A 68 1.37 6.99 5.61
CA VAL A 68 1.57 6.54 4.23
C VAL A 68 3.06 6.39 3.91
N LEU A 69 3.85 7.43 4.19
CA LEU A 69 5.31 7.41 3.95
C LEU A 69 6.01 6.35 4.80
N ARG A 70 5.61 6.17 6.06
CA ARG A 70 6.15 5.13 6.94
C ARG A 70 5.87 3.73 6.42
N LEU A 71 4.65 3.46 5.96
CA LEU A 71 4.28 2.16 5.42
C LEU A 71 4.98 1.87 4.11
N HIS A 72 5.09 2.87 3.23
CA HIS A 72 5.90 2.74 2.02
C HIS A 72 7.36 2.43 2.36
N ARG A 73 7.96 3.14 3.32
CA ARG A 73 9.34 2.88 3.76
C ARG A 73 9.53 1.44 4.23
N LEU A 74 8.62 0.93 5.06
CA LEU A 74 8.67 -0.45 5.53
C LEU A 74 8.51 -1.44 4.38
N SER A 75 7.52 -1.26 3.52
CA SER A 75 7.25 -2.18 2.41
C SER A 75 8.39 -2.26 1.40
N ARG A 76 9.19 -1.21 1.29
CA ARG A 76 10.39 -1.13 0.43
C ARG A 76 11.68 -1.49 1.18
N ALA A 77 11.60 -2.09 2.36
CA ALA A 77 12.75 -2.51 3.18
C ALA A 77 13.79 -1.39 3.44
N ASN A 78 13.36 -0.13 3.47
CA ASN A 78 14.19 1.07 3.62
C ASN A 78 15.22 1.28 2.49
N ILE A 79 14.98 0.76 1.29
CA ILE A 79 15.90 0.85 0.14
C ILE A 79 15.61 2.12 -0.68
N GLY A 80 16.68 2.81 -1.09
CA GLY A 80 16.62 3.94 -2.01
C GLY A 80 15.72 5.08 -1.54
N ASP A 81 14.70 5.40 -2.34
CA ASP A 81 13.71 6.44 -2.12
C ASP A 81 12.49 5.97 -1.26
N ALA A 82 12.68 4.93 -0.46
CA ALA A 82 11.63 4.37 0.39
C ALA A 82 11.11 5.40 1.40
N GLY A 83 9.81 5.67 1.35
CA GLY A 83 9.14 6.65 2.20
C GLY A 83 9.28 8.09 1.72
N GLU A 84 9.65 8.30 0.46
CA GLU A 84 9.71 9.59 -0.20
C GLU A 84 8.78 9.61 -1.42
N TYR A 85 8.16 10.75 -1.68
CA TYR A 85 7.40 10.94 -2.91
C TYR A 85 8.32 10.99 -4.12
N LYS A 86 7.80 10.60 -5.28
CA LYS A 86 8.53 10.66 -6.55
C LYS A 86 9.11 12.04 -6.81
N GLN A 87 10.36 12.09 -7.24
CA GLN A 87 11.07 13.31 -7.58
C GLN A 87 10.94 13.67 -9.09
N ASN A 88 10.60 12.68 -9.91
CA ASN A 88 10.39 12.83 -11.34
C ASN A 88 8.98 12.38 -11.72
N ASP A 89 8.43 12.98 -12.78
CA ASP A 89 7.15 12.55 -13.32
C ASP A 89 7.24 11.09 -13.80
N SER A 90 6.25 10.29 -13.46
CA SER A 90 6.19 8.87 -13.82
C SER A 90 4.78 8.51 -14.28
N ASP A 91 4.56 8.59 -15.58
CA ASP A 91 3.30 8.21 -16.19
C ASP A 91 3.20 6.68 -16.35
N ILE A 92 1.96 6.17 -16.38
CA ILE A 92 1.71 4.75 -16.62
C ILE A 92 1.76 4.51 -18.12
N ILE A 93 2.73 3.72 -18.55
CA ILE A 93 2.96 3.38 -19.96
C ILE A 93 2.81 1.88 -20.19
N GLU A 94 2.40 1.54 -21.39
CA GLU A 94 2.40 0.18 -21.91
C GLU A 94 3.50 0.03 -22.94
N LYS A 95 4.33 -0.99 -22.78
CA LYS A 95 5.30 -1.40 -23.81
C LYS A 95 4.65 -2.45 -24.69
N LEU A 96 4.47 -2.15 -25.95
CA LEU A 96 3.92 -3.08 -26.95
C LEU A 96 4.98 -4.08 -27.40
N PRO A 97 4.57 -5.26 -27.92
CA PRO A 97 5.50 -6.27 -28.40
C PRO A 97 6.44 -5.80 -29.53
N ASP A 98 6.03 -4.79 -30.29
CA ASP A 98 6.81 -4.16 -31.36
C ASP A 98 7.79 -3.07 -30.85
N GLY A 99 7.92 -2.92 -29.54
CA GLY A 99 8.81 -1.94 -28.90
C GLY A 99 8.22 -0.52 -28.78
N ARG A 100 7.05 -0.26 -29.35
CA ARG A 100 6.38 1.04 -29.19
C ARG A 100 5.90 1.23 -27.75
N VAL A 101 5.90 2.48 -27.31
CA VAL A 101 5.41 2.88 -25.99
C VAL A 101 4.09 3.63 -26.14
N ARG A 102 3.08 3.19 -25.41
CA ARG A 102 1.77 3.84 -25.37
C ARG A 102 1.53 4.41 -23.97
N LEU A 103 1.19 5.69 -23.90
CA LEU A 103 0.72 6.30 -22.67
C LEU A 103 -0.65 5.70 -22.31
N ARG A 104 -0.77 5.10 -21.14
CA ARG A 104 -2.02 4.57 -20.61
C ARG A 104 -2.73 5.57 -19.70
N PHE A 105 -1.97 6.19 -18.82
CA PHE A 105 -2.52 7.16 -17.89
C PHE A 105 -1.45 8.19 -17.50
N LYS A 106 -1.83 9.47 -17.52
CA LYS A 106 -0.98 10.57 -17.09
C LYS A 106 -1.22 10.80 -15.59
N THR A 107 -0.20 10.57 -14.79
CA THR A 107 -0.28 10.71 -13.34
C THR A 107 -0.11 12.17 -12.90
N VAL A 108 -0.35 12.45 -11.62
CA VAL A 108 -0.03 13.76 -11.05
C VAL A 108 1.49 13.98 -11.12
N THR A 109 1.92 15.18 -11.51
CA THR A 109 3.35 15.52 -11.60
C THR A 109 4.04 15.44 -10.25
N ALA A 110 5.34 15.14 -10.22
CA ALA A 110 6.13 15.04 -9.00
C ALA A 110 5.97 16.29 -8.12
N ARG A 111 6.06 17.47 -8.71
CA ARG A 111 5.89 18.77 -8.01
C ARG A 111 4.53 18.92 -7.33
N LYS A 112 3.46 18.36 -7.89
CA LYS A 112 2.09 18.47 -7.36
C LYS A 112 1.73 17.32 -6.42
N THR A 113 2.54 16.26 -6.36
CA THR A 113 2.25 15.06 -5.59
C THR A 113 2.01 15.33 -4.10
N PRO A 114 2.83 16.15 -3.38
CA PRO A 114 2.58 16.39 -1.95
C PRO A 114 1.22 17.04 -1.68
N VAL A 115 0.86 18.05 -2.49
CA VAL A 115 -0.43 18.75 -2.35
C VAL A 115 -1.61 17.82 -2.70
N ALA A 116 -1.46 17.00 -3.73
CA ALA A 116 -2.48 16.03 -4.12
C ALA A 116 -2.70 14.97 -3.04
N MET A 117 -1.63 14.49 -2.41
CA MET A 117 -1.70 13.53 -1.30
C MET A 117 -2.35 14.14 -0.05
N GLN A 118 -2.01 15.38 0.29
CA GLN A 118 -2.65 16.07 1.41
C GLN A 118 -4.15 16.20 1.16
N ARG A 119 -4.55 16.67 -0.02
CA ARG A 119 -5.97 16.79 -0.40
C ARG A 119 -6.71 15.45 -0.35
N LEU A 120 -6.09 14.37 -0.81
CA LEU A 120 -6.66 13.03 -0.74
C LEU A 120 -6.93 12.61 0.70
N ILE A 121 -5.99 12.88 1.60
CA ILE A 121 -6.11 12.56 3.03
C ILE A 121 -7.22 13.38 3.69
N ASP A 122 -7.29 14.68 3.40
CA ASP A 122 -8.32 15.57 3.94
C ASP A 122 -9.71 15.11 3.46
N THR A 123 -9.88 14.88 2.15
CA THR A 123 -11.14 14.36 1.58
C THR A 123 -11.56 13.02 2.21
N TRP A 124 -10.61 12.15 2.52
CA TRP A 124 -10.89 10.90 3.22
C TRP A 124 -11.45 11.14 4.62
N HIS A 125 -10.88 12.06 5.38
CA HIS A 125 -11.36 12.37 6.74
C HIS A 125 -12.75 12.99 6.69
N ASP A 126 -12.95 13.96 5.83
CA ASP A 126 -14.26 14.63 5.64
C ASP A 126 -15.34 13.62 5.27
N ALA A 127 -15.08 12.73 4.32
CA ALA A 127 -16.05 11.72 3.88
C ALA A 127 -16.48 10.74 4.99
N LEU A 128 -15.60 10.47 5.95
CA LEU A 128 -15.91 9.60 7.10
C LEU A 128 -16.58 10.34 8.26
N ASP A 129 -16.19 11.57 8.51
CA ASP A 129 -16.68 12.36 9.63
C ASP A 129 -18.10 12.87 9.35
N GLU A 130 -18.39 13.28 8.13
CA GLU A 130 -19.72 13.73 7.71
C GLU A 130 -20.71 12.58 7.47
N HIS A 131 -20.27 11.34 7.49
CA HIS A 131 -21.11 10.15 7.20
C HIS A 131 -21.83 10.20 5.84
N VAL A 132 -21.31 10.98 4.90
CA VAL A 132 -21.94 11.25 3.60
C VAL A 132 -21.95 10.01 2.72
N VAL A 133 -20.90 9.18 2.84
CA VAL A 133 -20.75 7.98 2.01
C VAL A 133 -20.47 6.74 2.85
N HIS A 134 -20.86 5.60 2.31
CA HIS A 134 -20.53 4.33 2.96
C HIS A 134 -19.02 4.12 3.01
N PRO A 135 -18.43 3.65 4.13
CA PRO A 135 -16.97 3.50 4.28
C PRO A 135 -16.29 2.68 3.17
N LEU A 136 -16.95 1.67 2.61
CA LEU A 136 -16.40 0.90 1.48
C LEU A 136 -16.31 1.71 0.19
N ILE A 137 -17.24 2.65 -0.04
CA ILE A 137 -17.20 3.54 -1.20
C ILE A 137 -16.07 4.56 -1.01
N ALA A 138 -15.97 5.17 0.17
CA ALA A 138 -14.86 6.06 0.50
C ALA A 138 -13.50 5.37 0.31
N MET A 139 -13.40 4.10 0.73
CA MET A 139 -12.20 3.29 0.54
C MET A 139 -11.87 3.07 -0.94
N ALA A 140 -12.84 2.71 -1.74
CA ALA A 140 -12.65 2.45 -3.17
C ALA A 140 -12.22 3.74 -3.90
N ALA A 141 -12.86 4.88 -3.58
CA ALA A 141 -12.52 6.18 -4.13
C ALA A 141 -11.10 6.61 -3.74
N MET A 142 -10.77 6.53 -2.45
CA MET A 142 -9.42 6.84 -1.97
C MET A 142 -8.34 6.00 -2.65
N ASN A 143 -8.60 4.69 -2.81
CA ASN A 143 -7.65 3.81 -3.48
C ASN A 143 -7.46 4.19 -4.96
N LEU A 144 -8.55 4.49 -5.67
CA LEU A 144 -8.50 4.95 -7.06
C LEU A 144 -7.71 6.25 -7.18
N ASP A 145 -8.02 7.25 -6.36
CA ASP A 145 -7.33 8.54 -6.38
C ASP A 145 -5.84 8.41 -6.04
N PHE A 146 -5.50 7.55 -5.07
CA PHE A 146 -4.11 7.25 -4.76
C PHE A 146 -3.37 6.66 -5.97
N LEU A 147 -3.99 5.73 -6.69
CA LEU A 147 -3.41 5.16 -7.91
C LEU A 147 -3.29 6.20 -9.03
N CYS A 148 -4.25 7.12 -9.16
CA CYS A 148 -4.19 8.23 -10.12
C CYS A 148 -3.09 9.25 -9.78
N ILE A 149 -2.88 9.54 -8.50
CA ILE A 149 -1.77 10.39 -8.05
C ILE A 149 -0.43 9.71 -8.33
N HIS A 150 -0.35 8.41 -8.10
CA HIS A 150 0.86 7.60 -8.27
C HIS A 150 2.04 8.19 -7.51
N PRO A 151 1.95 8.31 -6.18
CA PRO A 151 2.82 9.19 -5.42
C PRO A 151 4.28 8.73 -5.32
N PHE A 152 4.57 7.46 -5.56
CA PHE A 152 5.90 6.90 -5.44
C PHE A 152 6.48 6.52 -6.80
N ARG A 153 7.79 6.43 -6.89
CA ARG A 153 8.46 5.90 -8.07
C ARG A 153 8.17 4.41 -8.26
N ASP A 154 8.17 3.67 -7.16
CA ASP A 154 7.94 2.23 -7.08
C ASP A 154 7.01 1.91 -5.91
N GLY A 155 6.33 0.75 -5.91
CA GLY A 155 5.50 0.31 -4.79
C GLY A 155 4.16 1.06 -4.65
N ASN A 156 3.66 1.68 -5.72
CA ASN A 156 2.34 2.33 -5.74
C ASN A 156 1.19 1.32 -5.84
N TRP A 157 1.43 0.18 -6.45
CA TRP A 157 0.42 -0.85 -6.67
C TRP A 157 0.09 -1.57 -5.37
N SER A 158 -1.19 -1.65 -5.06
CA SER A 158 -1.86 -2.56 -4.12
C SER A 158 -1.35 -2.65 -2.67
N ARG A 159 -0.05 -2.53 -2.40
CA ARG A 159 0.52 -2.92 -1.11
C ARG A 159 0.24 -1.94 0.01
N VAL A 160 0.49 -0.66 -0.22
CA VAL A 160 0.39 0.34 0.85
C VAL A 160 -1.02 0.91 0.94
N ALA A 161 -1.61 1.34 -0.19
CA ALA A 161 -2.89 2.03 -0.18
C ALA A 161 -4.03 1.13 0.31
N VAL A 162 -4.23 -0.03 -0.31
CA VAL A 162 -5.32 -0.96 0.06
C VAL A 162 -5.14 -1.46 1.48
N SER A 163 -3.90 -1.82 1.87
CA SER A 163 -3.64 -2.36 3.20
C SER A 163 -3.83 -1.32 4.30
N VAL A 164 -3.42 -0.07 4.09
CA VAL A 164 -3.63 1.03 5.05
C VAL A 164 -5.11 1.27 5.27
N VAL A 165 -5.87 1.35 4.18
CA VAL A 165 -7.30 1.65 4.24
C VAL A 165 -8.07 0.52 4.89
N VAL A 166 -7.77 -0.74 4.54
CA VAL A 166 -8.39 -1.92 5.16
C VAL A 166 -8.06 -2.00 6.65
N ALA A 167 -6.83 -1.73 7.07
CA ALA A 167 -6.44 -1.78 8.47
C ALA A 167 -7.15 -0.71 9.33
N VAL A 168 -7.27 0.51 8.81
CA VAL A 168 -7.93 1.62 9.50
C VAL A 168 -9.45 1.45 9.58
N LEU A 169 -10.06 0.85 8.56
CA LEU A 169 -11.51 0.62 8.54
C LEU A 169 -11.95 -0.63 9.30
N SER A 170 -11.10 -1.64 9.45
CA SER A 170 -11.47 -2.90 10.08
C SER A 170 -12.11 -2.75 11.49
N PRO A 171 -11.64 -1.87 12.38
CA PRO A 171 -12.31 -1.62 13.65
C PRO A 171 -13.67 -0.91 13.51
N ARG A 172 -13.75 0.07 12.59
CA ARG A 172 -14.99 0.86 12.36
C ARG A 172 -16.10 0.04 11.69
N LEU A 173 -15.74 -0.89 10.81
CA LEU A 173 -16.69 -1.82 10.18
C LEU A 173 -17.22 -2.85 11.19
N ARG A 174 -16.39 -3.33 12.12
CA ARG A 174 -16.81 -4.25 13.18
C ARG A 174 -17.73 -3.59 14.21
N GLY A 175 -17.50 -2.35 14.56
CA GLY A 175 -18.33 -1.60 15.51
C GLY A 175 -19.76 -1.32 14.99
N ARG A 176 -19.96 -1.23 13.68
CA ARG A 176 -21.30 -1.04 13.07
C ARG A 176 -22.12 -2.32 12.95
N ALA A 177 -21.48 -3.48 12.83
CA ALA A 177 -22.19 -4.76 12.73
C ALA A 177 -22.86 -5.19 14.04
N ILE A 178 -22.55 -4.55 15.18
CA ILE A 178 -23.05 -4.91 16.51
C ILE A 178 -24.23 -4.01 16.96
N HIS A 179 -24.57 -2.97 16.21
CA HIS A 179 -25.62 -2.01 16.54
C HIS A 179 -26.71 -1.93 15.45
N GLN A 180 -27.20 -3.07 14.96
CA GLN A 180 -28.48 -3.13 14.31
C GLN A 180 -29.50 -3.72 15.31
N PRO A 181 -30.58 -2.99 15.61
CA PRO A 181 -31.66 -3.48 16.48
C PRO A 181 -32.39 -4.66 15.87
#